data_5aab8170b1e1026a63257975ce91bc8b
#
_entry.id   5aab8170b1e1026a63257975ce91bc8b
#
_cell.length_a   1.000
_cell.length_b   1.000
_cell.length_c   1.000
_cell.angle_alpha   90.00
_cell.angle_beta   90.00
_cell.angle_gamma   90.00
#
_symmetry.space_group_name_H-M   'P 1'
#
loop_
_entity.id
_entity.type
_entity.pdbx_description
1 polymer ?
#
loop_
_entity_poly.entity_id
_entity_poly.type
_entity_poly.pdbx_seq_one_letter_code
_entity_poly.pdbx_strand_id
1 'polypeptide(L)'
;MTKTFGFDTAIARLNKIASNTSKVNQVIEKEAEEIKEEAKSIATSKGLKVTGAGVDGIITKHNNLESIIGWAGRPNLHLYFHEVGFHAGFSKHTSRGRTGKRTRRYKKGSRKYVEPKPHVRPAAQKHRDSFARKIKKSLLDT
;
A
#
# COMPACT_ATOMS: atom_id res chain seq x y z
N MET A 1 45.57 -23.03 -24.09
CA MET A 1 44.61 -22.05 -23.55
C MET A 1 43.24 -22.32 -24.15
N THR A 2 42.38 -22.94 -23.39
CA THR A 2 40.98 -23.22 -23.81
C THR A 2 40.17 -21.92 -23.72
N LYS A 3 39.88 -21.30 -24.84
CA LYS A 3 38.95 -20.16 -24.91
C LYS A 3 37.54 -20.69 -24.64
N THR A 4 36.98 -20.43 -23.48
CA THR A 4 35.58 -20.68 -23.17
C THR A 4 34.71 -19.68 -23.92
N PHE A 5 34.29 -20.06 -25.10
CA PHE A 5 33.49 -19.23 -25.97
C PHE A 5 32.12 -18.94 -25.30
N GLY A 6 31.77 -17.67 -25.12
CA GLY A 6 30.48 -17.24 -24.60
C GLY A 6 30.45 -16.89 -23.10
N PHE A 7 31.43 -17.30 -22.30
CA PHE A 7 31.44 -17.02 -20.86
C PHE A 7 31.65 -15.54 -20.55
N ASP A 8 32.54 -14.89 -21.29
CA ASP A 8 32.81 -13.46 -21.14
C ASP A 8 31.60 -12.60 -21.49
N THR A 9 30.84 -13.03 -22.52
CA THR A 9 29.59 -12.36 -22.91
C THR A 9 28.51 -12.52 -21.82
N ALA A 10 28.43 -13.68 -21.18
CA ALA A 10 27.50 -13.93 -20.08
C ALA A 10 27.87 -13.09 -18.85
N ILE A 11 29.16 -13.04 -18.48
CA ILE A 11 29.66 -12.19 -17.38
C ILE A 11 29.36 -10.71 -17.67
N ALA A 12 29.64 -10.22 -18.86
CA ALA A 12 29.34 -8.85 -19.24
C ALA A 12 27.84 -8.51 -19.10
N ARG A 13 26.95 -9.41 -19.51
CA ARG A 13 25.49 -9.26 -19.32
C ARG A 13 25.09 -9.24 -17.86
N LEU A 14 25.65 -10.12 -17.02
CA LEU A 14 25.38 -10.17 -15.59
C LEU A 14 25.86 -8.87 -14.89
N ASN A 15 27.03 -8.41 -15.22
CA ASN A 15 27.56 -7.13 -14.68
C ASN A 15 26.68 -5.95 -15.08
N LYS A 16 26.16 -5.97 -16.29
CA LYS A 16 25.23 -4.93 -16.77
C LYS A 16 23.90 -4.97 -16.00
N ILE A 17 23.32 -6.15 -15.79
CA ILE A 17 22.11 -6.30 -14.99
C ILE A 17 22.37 -5.80 -13.56
N ALA A 18 23.52 -6.15 -12.97
CA ALA A 18 23.91 -5.68 -11.65
C ALA A 18 24.02 -4.13 -11.58
N SER A 19 24.60 -3.50 -12.60
CA SER A 19 24.71 -2.03 -12.68
C SER A 19 23.36 -1.33 -12.85
N ASN A 20 22.37 -2.00 -13.45
CA ASN A 20 21.04 -1.45 -13.65
C ASN A 20 20.14 -1.51 -12.39
N THR A 21 20.60 -2.12 -11.30
CA THR A 21 19.82 -2.23 -10.06
C THR A 21 19.39 -0.86 -9.50
N SER A 22 20.25 0.14 -9.61
CA SER A 22 19.90 1.51 -9.19
C SER A 22 18.77 2.11 -10.04
N LYS A 23 18.73 1.83 -11.34
CA LYS A 23 17.64 2.27 -12.22
C LYS A 23 16.33 1.56 -11.89
N VAL A 24 16.41 0.27 -11.55
CA VAL A 24 15.24 -0.50 -11.09
C VAL A 24 14.67 0.09 -9.81
N ASN A 25 15.52 0.47 -8.86
CA ASN A 25 15.09 1.14 -7.62
C ASN A 25 14.30 2.41 -7.93
N GLN A 26 14.81 3.27 -8.79
CA GLN A 26 14.11 4.49 -9.20
C GLN A 26 12.75 4.21 -9.84
N VAL A 27 12.64 3.14 -10.64
CA VAL A 27 11.37 2.73 -11.24
C VAL A 27 10.39 2.27 -10.16
N ILE A 28 10.85 1.48 -9.17
CA ILE A 28 10.03 1.01 -8.05
C ILE A 28 9.50 2.17 -7.23
N GLU A 29 10.36 3.12 -6.86
CA GLU A 29 9.98 4.32 -6.10
C GLU A 29 8.93 5.16 -6.83
N LYS A 30 9.18 5.41 -8.11
CA LYS A 30 8.29 6.22 -8.96
C LYS A 30 6.91 5.59 -9.12
N GLU A 31 6.88 4.29 -9.40
CA GLU A 31 5.61 3.57 -9.53
C GLU A 31 4.84 3.49 -8.21
N ALA A 32 5.55 3.33 -7.09
CA ALA A 32 4.92 3.35 -5.77
C ALA A 32 4.27 4.70 -5.46
N GLU A 33 4.89 5.81 -5.85
CA GLU A 33 4.29 7.14 -5.71
C GLU A 33 3.06 7.31 -6.62
N GLU A 34 3.12 6.82 -7.87
CA GLU A 34 1.98 6.84 -8.79
C GLU A 34 0.80 6.03 -8.22
N ILE A 35 1.05 4.83 -7.70
CA ILE A 35 0.03 3.99 -7.05
C ILE A 35 -0.54 4.68 -5.82
N LYS A 36 0.27 5.34 -5.00
CA LYS A 36 -0.17 6.09 -3.82
C LYS A 36 -1.15 7.20 -4.21
N GLU A 37 -0.80 8.01 -5.20
CA GLU A 37 -1.66 9.12 -5.63
C GLU A 37 -2.97 8.60 -6.26
N GLU A 38 -2.93 7.51 -7.00
CA GLU A 38 -4.13 6.87 -7.51
C GLU A 38 -5.00 6.30 -6.38
N ALA A 39 -4.40 5.65 -5.38
CA ALA A 39 -5.13 5.16 -4.21
C ALA A 39 -5.84 6.30 -3.46
N LYS A 40 -5.19 7.46 -3.30
CA LYS A 40 -5.81 8.68 -2.73
C LYS A 40 -6.98 9.17 -3.57
N SER A 41 -6.83 9.18 -4.88
CA SER A 41 -7.89 9.57 -5.81
C SER A 41 -9.11 8.63 -5.68
N ILE A 42 -8.89 7.32 -5.68
CA ILE A 42 -9.96 6.32 -5.51
C ILE A 42 -10.61 6.45 -4.13
N ALA A 43 -9.84 6.65 -3.06
CA ALA A 43 -10.38 6.85 -1.71
C ALA A 43 -11.26 8.10 -1.65
N THR A 44 -10.85 9.18 -2.28
CA THR A 44 -11.63 10.42 -2.37
C THR A 44 -12.92 10.23 -3.16
N SER A 45 -12.87 9.57 -4.30
CA SER A 45 -14.04 9.28 -5.13
C SER A 45 -15.08 8.39 -4.44
N LYS A 46 -14.62 7.49 -3.55
CA LYS A 46 -15.47 6.63 -2.72
C LYS A 46 -16.01 7.32 -1.45
N GLY A 47 -15.77 8.62 -1.31
CA GLY A 47 -16.27 9.42 -0.18
C GLY A 47 -15.56 9.11 1.15
N LEU A 48 -14.33 8.60 1.13
CA LEU A 48 -13.54 8.31 2.33
C LEU A 48 -12.81 9.56 2.87
N LYS A 49 -12.85 10.67 2.14
CA LYS A 49 -12.26 11.94 2.54
C LYS A 49 -13.25 12.75 3.37
N VAL A 50 -13.25 12.57 4.70
CA VAL A 50 -14.07 13.39 5.62
C VAL A 50 -13.31 14.64 6.06
N THR A 51 -12.11 14.47 6.62
CA THR A 51 -11.25 15.57 7.08
C THR A 51 -9.99 15.76 6.23
N GLY A 52 -9.72 14.85 5.29
CA GLY A 52 -8.48 14.81 4.51
C GLY A 52 -7.37 14.01 5.19
N ALA A 53 -7.20 14.13 6.50
CA ALA A 53 -6.10 13.51 7.24
C ALA A 53 -5.93 12.00 7.01
N GLY A 54 -7.03 11.26 6.82
CA GLY A 54 -6.98 9.82 6.54
C GLY A 54 -6.39 9.53 5.17
N VAL A 55 -6.87 10.21 4.13
CA VAL A 55 -6.39 10.03 2.75
C VAL A 55 -4.96 10.52 2.60
N ASP A 56 -4.64 11.66 3.22
CA ASP A 56 -3.28 12.20 3.23
C ASP A 56 -2.30 11.30 4.00
N GLY A 57 -2.80 10.49 4.93
CA GLY A 57 -2.04 9.49 5.67
C GLY A 57 -1.68 8.23 4.89
N ILE A 58 -2.06 8.10 3.62
CA ILE A 58 -1.53 7.05 2.75
C ILE A 58 -0.11 7.44 2.37
N ILE A 59 0.85 6.65 2.81
CA ILE A 59 2.28 6.89 2.61
C ILE A 59 2.95 5.75 1.86
N THR A 60 4.09 6.04 1.25
CA THR A 60 5.05 5.07 0.75
C THR A 60 6.25 4.98 1.67
N LYS A 61 6.80 3.79 1.83
CA LYS A 61 8.11 3.56 2.45
C LYS A 61 8.95 2.79 1.46
N HIS A 62 10.13 3.34 1.16
CA HIS A 62 11.08 2.74 0.24
C HIS A 62 12.21 2.08 1.03
N ASN A 63 12.57 0.88 0.63
CA ASN A 63 13.68 0.14 1.21
C ASN A 63 14.32 -0.72 0.10
N ASN A 64 15.43 -0.24 -0.46
CA ASN A 64 16.08 -0.92 -1.58
C ASN A 64 15.04 -1.33 -2.65
N LEU A 65 15.13 -2.51 -3.20
CA LEU A 65 14.24 -3.03 -4.25
C LEU A 65 12.78 -3.29 -3.79
N GLU A 66 12.33 -2.62 -2.72
CA GLU A 66 11.00 -2.78 -2.16
C GLU A 66 10.36 -1.42 -1.86
N SER A 67 9.07 -1.30 -2.17
CA SER A 67 8.26 -0.17 -1.75
C SER A 67 6.96 -0.65 -1.14
N ILE A 68 6.67 -0.18 0.05
CA ILE A 68 5.47 -0.52 0.80
C ILE A 68 4.52 0.68 0.78
N ILE A 69 3.29 0.46 0.33
CA ILE A 69 2.24 1.47 0.32
C ILE A 69 1.23 1.11 1.41
N GLY A 70 0.91 2.07 2.26
CA GLY A 70 -0.02 1.83 3.36
C GLY A 70 -0.28 3.08 4.18
N TRP A 71 -0.72 2.89 5.42
CA TRP A 71 -1.09 3.97 6.31
C TRP A 71 -0.06 4.14 7.43
N ALA A 72 0.27 5.38 7.76
CA ALA A 72 1.28 5.75 8.76
C ALA A 72 0.88 5.44 10.23
N GLY A 73 0.04 4.45 10.46
CA GLY A 73 -0.40 4.09 11.80
C GLY A 73 -1.60 4.93 12.30
N ARG A 74 -1.74 5.10 13.61
CA ARG A 74 -2.81 5.93 14.19
C ARG A 74 -2.58 7.42 13.86
N PRO A 75 -3.62 8.20 13.47
CA PRO A 75 -5.07 7.87 13.49
C PRO A 75 -5.61 7.21 12.21
N ASN A 76 -4.78 6.91 11.21
CA ASN A 76 -5.22 6.56 9.85
C ASN A 76 -5.64 5.10 9.67
N LEU A 77 -5.57 4.28 10.72
CA LEU A 77 -5.98 2.87 10.72
C LEU A 77 -7.44 2.64 10.27
N HIS A 78 -8.30 3.64 10.39
CA HIS A 78 -9.69 3.51 9.93
C HIS A 78 -9.81 3.27 8.43
N LEU A 79 -8.88 3.78 7.61
CA LEU A 79 -8.87 3.51 6.17
C LEU A 79 -8.54 2.05 5.84
N TYR A 80 -7.67 1.42 6.64
CA TYR A 80 -7.45 -0.02 6.52
C TYR A 80 -8.75 -0.81 6.73
N PHE A 81 -9.57 -0.44 7.71
CA PHE A 81 -10.86 -1.09 7.91
C PHE A 81 -11.80 -0.85 6.73
N HIS A 82 -11.76 0.30 6.09
CA HIS A 82 -12.52 0.53 4.85
C HIS A 82 -11.97 -0.27 3.67
N GLU A 83 -10.67 -0.55 3.62
CA GLU A 83 -10.09 -1.40 2.57
C GLU A 83 -10.62 -2.85 2.63
N VAL A 84 -10.72 -3.41 3.83
CA VAL A 84 -11.05 -4.83 4.03
C VAL A 84 -12.50 -5.09 4.43
N GLY A 85 -13.24 -4.05 4.82
CA GLY A 85 -14.56 -4.17 5.45
C GLY A 85 -14.45 -4.50 6.95
N PHE A 86 -15.49 -4.17 7.70
CA PHE A 86 -15.49 -4.40 9.14
C PHE A 86 -16.91 -4.48 9.73
N HIS A 87 -17.00 -5.08 10.89
CA HIS A 87 -18.24 -5.07 11.66
C HIS A 87 -18.29 -3.86 12.59
N ALA A 88 -19.11 -2.86 12.23
CA ALA A 88 -19.39 -1.74 13.12
C ALA A 88 -20.37 -2.18 14.19
N GLY A 89 -19.97 -2.03 15.43
CA GLY A 89 -20.83 -2.35 16.57
C GLY A 89 -20.16 -1.95 17.86
N PHE A 90 -20.93 -1.36 18.77
CA PHE A 90 -20.43 -1.01 20.09
C PHE A 90 -20.32 -2.29 20.92
N SER A 91 -19.10 -2.68 21.28
CA SER A 91 -18.94 -3.62 22.38
C SER A 91 -19.47 -2.94 23.65
N LYS A 92 -20.10 -3.72 24.53
CA LYS A 92 -20.55 -3.23 25.85
C LYS A 92 -19.32 -2.83 26.67
N HIS A 93 -18.74 -1.67 26.43
CA HIS A 93 -17.81 -1.11 27.37
C HIS A 93 -18.62 -0.44 28.49
N THR A 94 -18.75 -1.12 29.60
CA THR A 94 -19.16 -0.48 30.86
C THR A 94 -17.96 0.37 31.33
N SER A 95 -17.86 1.59 30.88
CA SER A 95 -16.94 2.52 31.51
C SER A 95 -17.47 2.82 32.92
N ARG A 96 -16.72 2.45 33.95
CA ARG A 96 -16.93 2.99 35.30
C ARG A 96 -16.58 4.48 35.23
N GLY A 97 -17.59 5.33 35.26
CA GLY A 97 -17.37 6.77 35.41
C GLY A 97 -16.59 7.02 36.71
N ARG A 98 -15.92 8.15 36.80
CA ARG A 98 -15.15 8.62 37.96
C ARG A 98 -15.92 8.63 39.29
N THR A 99 -17.25 8.51 39.25
CA THR A 99 -18.16 8.45 40.40
C THR A 99 -18.65 7.04 40.72
N GLY A 100 -18.08 5.99 40.09
CA GLY A 100 -18.51 4.60 40.33
C GLY A 100 -19.91 4.22 39.82
N LYS A 101 -20.68 5.17 39.30
CA LYS A 101 -22.02 4.89 38.76
C LYS A 101 -21.92 4.42 37.31
N ARG A 102 -22.59 3.28 36.99
CA ARG A 102 -22.71 2.73 35.63
C ARG A 102 -23.51 3.70 34.73
N THR A 103 -22.82 4.49 33.91
CA THR A 103 -23.44 5.48 33.03
C THR A 103 -23.62 4.96 31.62
N ARG A 104 -24.48 4.14 31.33
CA ARG A 104 -25.08 3.71 30.08
C ARG A 104 -25.00 2.21 29.84
N ARG A 105 -26.14 1.56 29.87
CA ARG A 105 -26.36 0.28 29.22
C ARG A 105 -26.58 0.56 27.72
N TYR A 106 -25.59 0.31 26.89
CA TYR A 106 -25.86 0.24 25.46
C TYR A 106 -26.70 -1.00 25.18
N LYS A 107 -27.84 -0.82 24.52
CA LYS A 107 -28.61 -1.94 24.00
C LYS A 107 -27.68 -2.78 23.10
N LYS A 108 -27.86 -4.10 23.14
CA LYS A 108 -27.15 -5.06 22.28
C LYS A 108 -27.55 -4.76 20.83
N GLY A 109 -26.90 -3.77 20.22
CA GLY A 109 -27.13 -3.39 18.83
C GLY A 109 -26.61 -4.50 17.93
N SER A 110 -27.35 -4.85 16.91
CA SER A 110 -26.87 -5.74 15.85
C SER A 110 -25.57 -5.17 15.29
N ARG A 111 -24.54 -5.99 15.22
CA ARG A 111 -23.30 -5.62 14.53
C ARG A 111 -23.65 -5.42 13.05
N LYS A 112 -23.55 -4.21 12.57
CA LYS A 112 -23.75 -3.92 11.16
C LYS A 112 -22.43 -4.16 10.43
N TYR A 113 -22.45 -4.99 9.42
CA TYR A 113 -21.33 -5.13 8.52
C TYR A 113 -21.21 -3.90 7.64
N VAL A 114 -20.04 -3.29 7.59
CA VAL A 114 -19.69 -2.22 6.68
C VAL A 114 -18.89 -2.82 5.53
N GLU A 115 -19.44 -2.74 4.35
CA GLU A 115 -18.83 -3.29 3.15
C GLU A 115 -17.46 -2.65 2.86
N PRO A 116 -16.53 -3.42 2.29
CA PRO A 116 -15.22 -2.91 1.92
C PRO A 116 -15.34 -1.84 0.82
N LYS A 117 -14.54 -0.80 0.96
CA LYS A 117 -14.33 0.23 -0.06
C LYS A 117 -12.84 0.23 -0.45
N PRO A 118 -12.38 -0.80 -1.18
CA PRO A 118 -10.97 -0.95 -1.51
C PRO A 118 -10.49 0.21 -2.38
N HIS A 119 -9.31 0.72 -2.10
CA HIS A 119 -8.71 1.85 -2.81
C HIS A 119 -7.23 1.63 -3.11
N VAL A 120 -6.47 0.99 -2.23
CA VAL A 120 -5.06 0.65 -2.47
C VAL A 120 -4.95 -0.55 -3.41
N ARG A 121 -5.74 -1.61 -3.17
CA ARG A 121 -5.69 -2.82 -4.00
C ARG A 121 -6.07 -2.55 -5.47
N PRO A 122 -7.14 -1.82 -5.81
CA PRO A 122 -7.46 -1.49 -7.20
C PRO A 122 -6.39 -0.64 -7.87
N ALA A 123 -5.81 0.33 -7.16
CA ALA A 123 -4.69 1.12 -7.68
C ALA A 123 -3.49 0.23 -8.03
N ALA A 124 -3.07 -0.64 -7.12
CA ALA A 124 -1.97 -1.57 -7.36
C ALA A 124 -2.25 -2.55 -8.52
N GLN A 125 -3.48 -3.04 -8.65
CA GLN A 125 -3.87 -3.93 -9.74
C GLN A 125 -3.79 -3.24 -11.11
N LYS A 126 -4.22 -2.00 -11.21
CA LYS A 126 -4.17 -1.22 -12.44
C LYS A 126 -2.73 -0.99 -12.92
N HIS A 127 -1.80 -0.79 -11.99
CA HIS A 127 -0.39 -0.55 -12.31
C HIS A 127 0.42 -1.83 -12.57
N ARG A 128 -0.11 -3.00 -12.21
CA ARG A 128 0.64 -4.27 -12.23
C ARG A 128 1.33 -4.58 -13.56
N ASP A 129 0.61 -4.44 -14.67
CA ASP A 129 1.14 -4.83 -15.98
C ASP A 129 2.11 -3.79 -16.54
N SER A 130 1.87 -2.50 -16.28
CA SER A 130 2.77 -1.42 -16.65
C SER A 130 4.06 -1.50 -15.85
N PHE A 131 3.97 -1.78 -14.57
CA PHE A 131 5.11 -1.95 -13.67
C PHE A 131 6.03 -3.08 -14.13
N ALA A 132 5.48 -4.27 -14.42
CA ALA A 132 6.26 -5.39 -14.91
C ALA A 132 7.03 -5.05 -16.21
N ARG A 133 6.39 -4.33 -17.13
CA ARG A 133 7.04 -3.86 -18.37
C ARG A 133 8.14 -2.83 -18.10
N LYS A 134 7.91 -1.87 -17.20
CA LYS A 134 8.89 -0.85 -16.81
C LYS A 134 10.13 -1.49 -16.16
N ILE A 135 9.94 -2.46 -15.26
CA ILE A 135 11.04 -3.21 -14.64
C ILE A 135 11.84 -3.97 -15.69
N LYS A 136 11.16 -4.74 -16.55
CA LYS A 136 11.83 -5.50 -17.61
C LYS A 136 12.64 -4.58 -18.51
N LYS A 137 12.09 -3.44 -18.88
CA LYS A 137 12.78 -2.44 -19.70
C LYS A 137 14.02 -1.91 -18.98
N SER A 138 13.91 -1.47 -17.72
CA SER A 138 15.02 -0.93 -16.95
C SER A 138 16.17 -1.92 -16.71
N LEU A 139 15.88 -3.23 -16.66
CA LEU A 139 16.89 -4.29 -16.53
C LEU A 139 17.59 -4.59 -17.85
N LEU A 140 16.86 -4.55 -18.97
CA LEU A 140 17.32 -5.02 -20.27
C LEU A 140 17.78 -3.89 -21.20
N ASP A 141 17.40 -2.63 -20.92
CA ASP A 141 17.79 -1.51 -21.74
C ASP A 141 19.32 -1.31 -21.71
N THR A 142 19.80 -1.42 -22.90
CA THR A 142 21.21 -1.33 -23.32
C THR A 142 21.55 0.10 -23.64
#